data_6bbe9088a333366c16e4779ed7b7f6a4
#
_entry.id   6bbe9088a333366c16e4779ed7b7f6a4
#
_cell.length_a   1.000
_cell.length_b   1.000
_cell.length_c   1.000
_cell.angle_alpha   90.00
_cell.angle_beta   90.00
_cell.angle_gamma   90.00
#
_symmetry.space_group_name_H-M   'P 1'
#
loop_
_entity.id
_entity.type
_entity.pdbx_description
1 polymer ?
#
loop_
_entity_poly.entity_id
_entity_poly.type
_entity_poly.pdbx_seq_one_letter_code
_entity_poly.pdbx_strand_id
1 'polypeptide(L)'
;MTRKSSYSTPARVAKATQTAIIQAATTAAAAPQTENTTAAAATLSLAISHTVPIPPLPTPLGHVLVRVLAVALNPNDFKMPTYMPDPGATAGCDYCGIIVATSPADDSHGYKEGDRICGAVFAYNPARRLDGAFAQLAIVDARSALRVPSSWSDAQAAALGGIGWTTAALAIWGEGTLALKGRPSRPVTGAESEPVLVYGGATASGTMASQLLKASGYKPIAITSPASASLARQYGAAGTASYLSGSVAEDARQAATDASSGNRIRYALDCITSAESHAACMGAIARRGGRYACLEALDTSWPGARKTVKAAVVMAYEAMGHDVDYGAESAYTRPASAESYALGVEAAREIQALIDSGRVVPHPVRELGGGWDGILKGLEMLRGGKVSGEKLVVRIPQTS
;
A
#
# COMPACT_ATOMS: atom_id res chain seq x y z
N MET A 1 28.87 62.63 17.51
CA MET A 1 27.94 62.28 16.42
C MET A 1 27.96 60.76 16.27
N THR A 2 27.01 60.11 16.94
CA THR A 2 26.85 58.65 16.95
C THR A 2 25.81 58.24 15.91
N ARG A 3 26.23 57.55 14.83
CA ARG A 3 25.35 56.98 13.81
C ARG A 3 24.59 55.78 14.44
N LYS A 4 23.27 55.90 14.56
CA LYS A 4 22.38 54.77 14.85
C LYS A 4 22.28 53.90 13.55
N SER A 5 22.80 52.68 13.60
CA SER A 5 22.57 51.62 12.60
C SER A 5 21.16 51.11 12.77
N SER A 6 20.30 51.35 11.76
CA SER A 6 18.98 50.75 11.68
C SER A 6 19.11 49.32 11.14
N TYR A 7 19.06 48.32 12.00
CA TYR A 7 18.84 46.93 11.58
C TYR A 7 17.42 46.83 11.05
N SER A 8 17.27 46.69 9.73
CA SER A 8 16.01 46.30 9.12
C SER A 8 15.80 44.80 9.39
N THR A 9 14.71 44.47 10.06
CA THR A 9 14.23 43.11 10.25
C THR A 9 14.08 42.46 8.88
N PRO A 10 14.65 41.26 8.60
CA PRO A 10 14.49 40.62 7.30
C PRO A 10 13.00 40.31 7.09
N ALA A 11 12.50 40.72 5.93
CA ALA A 11 11.14 40.42 5.50
C ALA A 11 10.93 38.88 5.59
N ARG A 12 9.86 38.47 6.27
CA ARG A 12 9.43 37.08 6.36
C ARG A 12 9.18 36.59 4.93
N VAL A 13 10.10 35.83 4.36
CA VAL A 13 9.88 35.15 3.05
C VAL A 13 8.65 34.27 3.26
N ALA A 14 7.56 34.59 2.59
CA ALA A 14 6.37 33.76 2.61
C ALA A 14 6.79 32.37 2.11
N LYS A 15 6.59 31.32 2.94
CA LYS A 15 6.85 29.94 2.51
C LYS A 15 5.93 29.65 1.33
N ALA A 16 6.47 29.18 0.22
CA ALA A 16 5.68 28.77 -0.92
C ALA A 16 4.66 27.71 -0.50
N THR A 17 3.41 27.86 -0.97
CA THR A 17 2.32 26.94 -0.64
C THR A 17 1.80 26.22 -1.88
N GLN A 18 1.09 25.14 -1.66
CA GLN A 18 0.49 24.29 -2.68
C GLN A 18 -0.94 23.91 -2.30
N THR A 19 -1.66 23.34 -3.26
CA THR A 19 -2.94 22.68 -3.01
C THR A 19 -2.70 21.21 -2.65
N ALA A 20 -3.38 20.76 -1.59
CA ALA A 20 -3.36 19.36 -1.16
C ALA A 20 -4.69 18.99 -0.47
N ILE A 21 -4.93 17.69 -0.32
CA ILE A 21 -5.95 17.18 0.59
C ILE A 21 -5.30 16.92 1.94
N ILE A 22 -5.90 17.48 2.98
CA ILE A 22 -5.45 17.35 4.36
C ILE A 22 -6.53 16.75 5.23
N GLN A 23 -6.15 16.19 6.35
CA GLN A 23 -7.09 15.83 7.38
C GLN A 23 -7.73 17.09 7.97
N ALA A 24 -9.05 17.15 7.93
CA ALA A 24 -9.82 18.25 8.49
C ALA A 24 -9.85 18.19 10.02
N ALA A 25 -9.96 19.35 10.68
CA ALA A 25 -10.26 19.39 12.10
C ALA A 25 -11.66 18.82 12.34
N THR A 26 -11.77 17.81 13.19
CA THR A 26 -13.07 17.29 13.62
C THR A 26 -13.70 18.27 14.61
N THR A 27 -14.92 18.74 14.35
CA THR A 27 -15.68 19.65 15.23
C THR A 27 -16.34 18.95 16.43
N ALA A 28 -16.19 17.62 16.54
CA ALA A 28 -16.67 16.85 17.70
C ALA A 28 -15.62 15.82 18.08
N ALA A 29 -15.35 15.69 19.38
CA ALA A 29 -14.56 14.59 19.92
C ALA A 29 -15.26 13.27 19.57
N ALA A 30 -14.81 12.63 18.49
CA ALA A 30 -15.16 11.25 18.25
C ALA A 30 -14.49 10.45 19.37
N ALA A 31 -15.29 9.83 20.22
CA ALA A 31 -14.81 8.83 21.16
C ALA A 31 -14.02 7.77 20.36
N PRO A 32 -12.95 7.17 20.90
CA PRO A 32 -12.22 6.11 20.23
C PRO A 32 -13.22 5.02 19.88
N GLN A 33 -13.51 4.87 18.58
CA GLN A 33 -14.39 3.81 18.12
C GLN A 33 -13.59 2.52 18.20
N THR A 34 -14.08 1.58 19.00
CA THR A 34 -13.60 0.21 18.97
C THR A 34 -13.74 -0.32 17.54
N GLU A 35 -12.74 -1.05 17.08
CA GLU A 35 -12.51 -1.52 15.70
C GLU A 35 -13.70 -2.23 15.00
N ASN A 36 -14.83 -2.42 15.67
CA ASN A 36 -16.01 -3.14 15.21
C ASN A 36 -17.26 -2.28 14.89
N THR A 37 -17.15 -0.94 14.95
CA THR A 37 -18.28 -0.08 14.54
C THR A 37 -18.20 0.15 13.04
N THR A 38 -19.24 -0.28 12.32
CA THR A 38 -19.40 -0.08 10.88
C THR A 38 -19.08 1.38 10.50
N ALA A 39 -17.97 1.60 9.82
CA ALA A 39 -17.44 2.91 9.37
C ALA A 39 -18.39 3.67 8.39
N ALA A 40 -19.62 3.16 8.22
CA ALA A 40 -20.57 3.65 7.23
C ALA A 40 -21.21 5.01 7.57
N ALA A 41 -21.13 5.50 8.81
CA ALA A 41 -21.89 6.68 9.26
C ALA A 41 -21.02 7.96 9.48
N ALA A 42 -19.69 7.87 9.50
CA ALA A 42 -18.84 9.04 9.68
C ALA A 42 -18.53 9.72 8.33
N THR A 43 -18.67 11.03 8.25
CA THR A 43 -18.19 11.83 7.11
C THR A 43 -16.66 11.71 6.98
N LEU A 44 -16.12 11.72 5.74
CA LEU A 44 -14.67 11.78 5.55
C LEU A 44 -14.10 13.03 6.25
N SER A 45 -13.17 12.83 7.18
CA SER A 45 -12.46 13.93 7.85
C SER A 45 -11.33 14.47 6.96
N LEU A 46 -11.63 14.78 5.70
CA LEU A 46 -10.67 15.28 4.72
C LEU A 46 -11.20 16.55 4.06
N ALA A 47 -10.29 17.49 3.76
CA ALA A 47 -10.61 18.75 3.11
C ALA A 47 -9.52 19.15 2.11
N ILE A 48 -9.93 19.90 1.07
CA ILE A 48 -9.01 20.56 0.14
C ILE A 48 -8.46 21.81 0.82
N SER A 49 -7.14 21.97 0.82
CA SER A 49 -6.46 23.15 1.33
C SER A 49 -5.54 23.73 0.24
N HIS A 50 -5.60 25.05 0.05
CA HIS A 50 -4.78 25.77 -0.94
C HIS A 50 -3.55 26.46 -0.32
N THR A 51 -3.30 26.23 0.97
CA THR A 51 -2.27 26.93 1.74
C THR A 51 -1.31 25.96 2.43
N VAL A 52 -1.23 24.71 1.97
CA VAL A 52 -0.32 23.71 2.53
C VAL A 52 1.11 24.09 2.16
N PRO A 53 2.05 24.16 3.11
CA PRO A 53 3.44 24.42 2.79
C PRO A 53 4.01 23.36 1.83
N ILE A 54 4.81 23.78 0.85
CA ILE A 54 5.59 22.83 0.05
C ILE A 54 6.62 22.18 0.98
N PRO A 55 6.68 20.84 1.05
CA PRO A 55 7.63 20.16 1.92
C PRO A 55 9.08 20.45 1.46
N PRO A 56 9.97 20.83 2.38
CA PRO A 56 11.38 21.01 2.05
C PRO A 56 12.05 19.66 1.78
N LEU A 57 12.96 19.61 0.82
CA LEU A 57 13.79 18.43 0.62
C LEU A 57 14.58 18.13 1.90
N PRO A 58 14.42 16.95 2.50
CA PRO A 58 15.15 16.62 3.70
C PRO A 58 16.63 16.35 3.39
N THR A 59 17.49 16.72 4.33
CA THR A 59 18.76 16.04 4.51
C THR A 59 18.47 14.95 5.56
N PRO A 60 18.43 13.67 5.19
CA PRO A 60 19.50 12.96 4.54
C PRO A 60 19.18 12.50 3.10
N LEU A 61 20.22 11.95 2.47
CA LEU A 61 20.35 11.43 1.14
C LEU A 61 19.20 10.53 0.68
N GLY A 62 18.93 10.52 -0.64
CA GLY A 62 18.02 9.58 -1.27
C GLY A 62 16.57 10.07 -1.42
N HIS A 63 16.21 11.30 -0.99
CA HIS A 63 14.89 11.87 -1.20
C HIS A 63 14.88 12.81 -2.41
N VAL A 64 13.73 12.83 -3.09
CA VAL A 64 13.47 13.70 -4.24
C VAL A 64 12.12 14.41 -4.06
N LEU A 65 12.00 15.60 -4.63
CA LEU A 65 10.74 16.32 -4.74
C LEU A 65 10.07 15.94 -6.06
N VAL A 66 8.84 15.51 -5.99
CA VAL A 66 8.06 15.01 -7.12
C VAL A 66 6.86 15.92 -7.35
N ARG A 67 6.67 16.38 -8.57
CA ARG A 67 5.42 16.95 -9.05
C ARG A 67 4.48 15.81 -9.37
N VAL A 68 3.41 15.67 -8.58
CA VAL A 68 2.44 14.58 -8.68
C VAL A 68 1.54 14.80 -9.90
N LEU A 69 1.42 13.80 -10.75
CA LEU A 69 0.57 13.81 -11.95
C LEU A 69 -0.74 13.06 -11.74
N ALA A 70 -0.67 11.93 -11.05
CA ALA A 70 -1.82 11.09 -10.74
C ALA A 70 -1.62 10.39 -9.41
N VAL A 71 -2.72 10.11 -8.73
CA VAL A 71 -2.76 9.39 -7.45
C VAL A 71 -3.74 8.24 -7.53
N ALA A 72 -3.46 7.16 -6.81
CA ALA A 72 -4.38 6.05 -6.69
C ALA A 72 -4.90 5.93 -5.26
N LEU A 73 -6.20 5.59 -5.13
CA LEU A 73 -6.90 5.59 -3.86
C LEU A 73 -6.86 4.22 -3.18
N ASN A 74 -6.66 4.22 -1.88
CA ASN A 74 -6.58 3.02 -1.05
C ASN A 74 -7.56 3.09 0.13
N PRO A 75 -7.98 1.95 0.69
CA PRO A 75 -8.81 1.94 1.89
C PRO A 75 -8.17 2.66 3.08
N ASN A 76 -6.84 2.58 3.25
CA ASN A 76 -6.15 3.28 4.34
C ASN A 76 -6.24 4.80 4.23
N ASP A 77 -6.38 5.38 3.03
CA ASP A 77 -6.49 6.84 2.86
C ASP A 77 -7.72 7.43 3.55
N PHE A 78 -8.80 6.64 3.72
CA PHE A 78 -9.98 7.06 4.48
C PHE A 78 -10.05 6.45 5.88
N LYS A 79 -9.44 5.28 6.11
CA LYS A 79 -9.41 4.63 7.43
C LYS A 79 -8.50 5.38 8.40
N MET A 80 -7.31 5.77 7.95
CA MET A 80 -6.31 6.44 8.77
C MET A 80 -6.84 7.71 9.46
N PRO A 81 -7.48 8.67 8.76
CA PRO A 81 -8.04 9.86 9.41
C PRO A 81 -9.11 9.54 10.46
N THR A 82 -9.77 8.38 10.36
CA THR A 82 -10.80 7.96 11.30
C THR A 82 -10.19 7.40 12.59
N TYR A 83 -9.16 6.56 12.46
CA TYR A 83 -8.53 5.90 13.61
C TYR A 83 -7.41 6.73 14.24
N MET A 84 -6.81 7.62 13.47
CA MET A 84 -5.58 8.35 13.79
C MET A 84 -5.74 9.83 13.47
N PRO A 85 -6.53 10.59 14.23
CA PRO A 85 -6.76 12.01 13.95
C PRO A 85 -5.48 12.84 14.11
N ASP A 86 -4.99 13.40 13.01
CA ASP A 86 -3.91 14.38 12.94
C ASP A 86 -4.31 15.54 12.01
N PRO A 87 -5.17 16.48 12.47
CA PRO A 87 -5.67 17.56 11.66
C PRO A 87 -4.56 18.39 11.00
N GLY A 88 -4.64 18.56 9.69
CA GLY A 88 -3.64 19.26 8.88
C GLY A 88 -2.57 18.34 8.28
N ALA A 89 -2.53 17.05 8.61
CA ALA A 89 -1.66 16.08 7.95
C ALA A 89 -2.12 15.86 6.51
N THR A 90 -1.16 15.78 5.57
CA THR A 90 -1.43 15.56 4.15
C THR A 90 -1.83 14.11 3.89
N ALA A 91 -2.87 13.93 3.10
CA ALA A 91 -3.45 12.64 2.76
C ALA A 91 -2.76 11.97 1.56
N GLY A 92 -3.06 10.67 1.38
CA GLY A 92 -2.77 9.91 0.17
C GLY A 92 -1.41 9.24 0.16
N CYS A 93 -1.38 7.99 -0.30
CA CYS A 93 -0.17 7.18 -0.30
C CYS A 93 0.41 6.99 -1.70
N ASP A 94 -0.36 6.48 -2.66
CA ASP A 94 0.12 6.06 -3.98
C ASP A 94 0.17 7.23 -4.97
N TYR A 95 1.28 7.35 -5.70
CA TYR A 95 1.51 8.41 -6.67
C TYR A 95 2.16 7.91 -7.98
N CYS A 96 1.96 8.69 -9.04
CA CYS A 96 2.84 8.81 -10.20
C CYS A 96 3.19 10.28 -10.39
N GLY A 97 4.45 10.60 -10.66
CA GLY A 97 4.88 11.98 -10.85
C GLY A 97 6.23 12.12 -11.54
N ILE A 98 6.67 13.35 -11.69
CA ILE A 98 7.95 13.72 -12.30
C ILE A 98 8.84 14.36 -11.24
N ILE A 99 10.08 13.92 -11.14
CA ILE A 99 11.09 14.52 -10.26
C ILE A 99 11.37 15.95 -10.70
N VAL A 100 11.22 16.90 -9.80
CA VAL A 100 11.47 18.33 -10.04
C VAL A 100 12.65 18.87 -9.23
N ALA A 101 13.12 18.15 -8.23
CA ALA A 101 14.35 18.44 -7.52
C ALA A 101 14.90 17.19 -6.85
N THR A 102 16.23 17.08 -6.78
CA THR A 102 16.94 16.03 -6.04
C THR A 102 17.69 16.65 -4.86
N SER A 103 17.97 15.85 -3.82
CA SER A 103 18.86 16.31 -2.74
C SER A 103 20.25 16.63 -3.30
N PRO A 104 20.92 17.71 -2.81
CA PRO A 104 22.25 18.14 -3.32
C PRO A 104 23.37 17.12 -3.16
N ALA A 105 23.22 16.14 -2.30
CA ALA A 105 24.17 15.05 -2.16
C ALA A 105 23.82 13.95 -3.16
N ASP A 106 24.79 13.53 -3.93
CA ASP A 106 24.76 12.67 -5.14
C ASP A 106 24.30 11.21 -4.90
N ASP A 107 23.20 11.01 -4.14
CA ASP A 107 22.68 9.70 -3.80
C ASP A 107 21.20 9.53 -4.19
N SER A 108 20.83 10.04 -5.35
CA SER A 108 19.50 9.86 -5.94
C SER A 108 19.27 8.46 -6.53
N HIS A 109 20.17 7.50 -6.25
CA HIS A 109 20.13 6.14 -6.84
C HIS A 109 20.00 6.13 -8.37
N GLY A 110 20.64 7.11 -9.04
CA GLY A 110 20.59 7.28 -10.49
C GLY A 110 19.32 7.94 -11.01
N TYR A 111 18.45 8.45 -10.13
CA TYR A 111 17.33 9.30 -10.53
C TYR A 111 17.77 10.75 -10.75
N LYS A 112 17.12 11.43 -11.69
CA LYS A 112 17.38 12.83 -12.04
C LYS A 112 16.08 13.60 -12.26
N GLU A 113 16.18 14.91 -12.26
CA GLU A 113 15.08 15.78 -12.66
C GLU A 113 14.55 15.41 -14.06
N GLY A 114 13.22 15.40 -14.19
CA GLY A 114 12.54 14.95 -15.40
C GLY A 114 12.21 13.45 -15.43
N ASP A 115 12.80 12.62 -14.58
CA ASP A 115 12.45 11.20 -14.51
C ASP A 115 11.02 11.02 -14.01
N ARG A 116 10.25 10.14 -14.68
CA ARG A 116 8.88 9.78 -14.30
C ARG A 116 8.92 8.55 -13.42
N ILE A 117 8.39 8.68 -12.21
CA ILE A 117 8.41 7.64 -11.18
C ILE A 117 7.03 7.41 -10.57
N CYS A 118 6.85 6.25 -9.96
CA CYS A 118 5.71 5.93 -9.11
C CYS A 118 6.18 5.23 -7.83
N GLY A 119 5.33 5.23 -6.82
CA GLY A 119 5.64 4.65 -5.53
C GLY A 119 4.59 5.01 -4.50
N ALA A 120 4.96 4.89 -3.22
CA ALA A 120 4.13 5.34 -2.12
C ALA A 120 4.91 6.21 -1.14
N VAL A 121 4.14 6.97 -0.36
CA VAL A 121 4.61 7.75 0.79
C VAL A 121 3.85 7.35 2.04
N PHE A 122 4.43 7.62 3.20
CA PHE A 122 3.76 7.42 4.48
C PHE A 122 2.89 8.64 4.79
N ALA A 123 1.66 8.65 4.25
CA ALA A 123 0.66 9.66 4.56
C ALA A 123 0.25 9.61 6.04
N TYR A 124 -0.17 10.75 6.58
CA TYR A 124 -0.57 10.90 7.99
C TYR A 124 0.54 10.53 8.99
N ASN A 125 1.80 10.66 8.60
CA ASN A 125 2.92 10.41 9.49
C ASN A 125 2.99 11.53 10.56
N PRO A 126 2.84 11.24 11.88
CA PRO A 126 2.81 12.27 12.91
C PRO A 126 4.11 13.08 12.98
N ALA A 127 5.24 12.44 12.68
CA ALA A 127 6.55 13.12 12.66
C ALA A 127 6.78 13.95 11.38
N ARG A 128 6.01 13.69 10.31
CA ARG A 128 6.21 14.28 8.97
C ARG A 128 4.88 14.60 8.30
N ARG A 129 4.11 15.48 8.90
CA ARG A 129 2.71 15.80 8.55
C ARG A 129 2.49 16.29 7.10
N LEU A 130 3.55 16.73 6.42
CA LEU A 130 3.50 17.14 5.01
C LEU A 130 3.75 15.96 4.04
N ASP A 131 4.09 14.78 4.55
CA ASP A 131 4.25 13.59 3.73
C ASP A 131 2.87 13.05 3.36
N GLY A 132 2.50 13.22 2.08
CA GLY A 132 1.24 12.75 1.51
C GLY A 132 1.23 12.98 0.01
N ALA A 133 0.68 12.04 -0.73
CA ALA A 133 0.66 12.07 -2.19
C ALA A 133 -0.51 12.88 -2.77
N PHE A 134 -1.57 13.15 -1.98
CA PHE A 134 -2.70 13.95 -2.46
C PHE A 134 -2.36 15.44 -2.38
N ALA A 135 -1.28 15.82 -3.07
CA ALA A 135 -0.69 17.15 -3.13
C ALA A 135 -0.13 17.42 -4.53
N GLN A 136 0.15 18.69 -4.85
CA GLN A 136 0.81 19.03 -6.12
C GLN A 136 2.28 18.59 -6.13
N LEU A 137 2.94 18.68 -4.97
CA LEU A 137 4.33 18.31 -4.75
C LEU A 137 4.44 17.42 -3.52
N ALA A 138 5.19 16.34 -3.63
CA ALA A 138 5.44 15.40 -2.54
C ALA A 138 6.93 15.07 -2.43
N ILE A 139 7.43 14.85 -1.21
CA ILE A 139 8.75 14.29 -0.96
C ILE A 139 8.64 12.77 -0.96
N VAL A 140 9.52 12.11 -1.69
CA VAL A 140 9.55 10.66 -1.79
C VAL A 140 10.96 10.11 -1.60
N ASP A 141 11.06 8.91 -1.04
CA ASP A 141 12.32 8.18 -0.98
C ASP A 141 12.57 7.51 -2.35
N ALA A 142 13.57 7.97 -3.08
CA ALA A 142 13.91 7.44 -4.40
C ALA A 142 14.33 5.96 -4.36
N ARG A 143 14.84 5.48 -3.22
CA ARG A 143 15.31 4.09 -3.07
C ARG A 143 14.18 3.06 -3.14
N SER A 144 12.95 3.48 -2.80
CA SER A 144 11.73 2.67 -2.89
C SER A 144 10.79 3.11 -4.01
N ALA A 145 11.22 4.06 -4.87
CA ALA A 145 10.47 4.48 -6.05
C ALA A 145 10.76 3.55 -7.25
N LEU A 146 9.84 3.54 -8.21
CA LEU A 146 9.92 2.75 -9.44
C LEU A 146 9.92 3.67 -10.66
N ARG A 147 10.79 3.40 -11.63
CA ARG A 147 10.77 4.07 -12.94
C ARG A 147 9.58 3.63 -13.73
N VAL A 148 8.84 4.57 -14.29
CA VAL A 148 7.67 4.30 -15.09
C VAL A 148 8.05 4.07 -16.55
N PRO A 149 7.70 2.92 -17.15
CA PRO A 149 7.92 2.67 -18.56
C PRO A 149 7.21 3.73 -19.43
N SER A 150 7.78 4.06 -20.58
CA SER A 150 7.14 4.99 -21.53
C SER A 150 5.81 4.48 -22.07
N SER A 151 5.60 3.17 -22.10
CA SER A 151 4.36 2.51 -22.52
C SER A 151 3.21 2.63 -21.53
N TRP A 152 3.47 3.01 -20.27
CA TRP A 152 2.43 3.14 -19.26
C TRP A 152 1.92 4.58 -19.18
N SER A 153 0.61 4.74 -19.04
CA SER A 153 0.00 6.01 -18.66
C SER A 153 0.31 6.37 -17.20
N ASP A 154 0.16 7.64 -16.83
CA ASP A 154 0.32 8.09 -15.44
C ASP A 154 -0.68 7.38 -14.52
N ALA A 155 -1.88 7.09 -15.02
CA ALA A 155 -2.90 6.36 -14.28
C ALA A 155 -2.51 4.91 -14.01
N GLN A 156 -1.92 4.21 -14.98
CA GLN A 156 -1.40 2.86 -14.79
C GLN A 156 -0.24 2.85 -13.79
N ALA A 157 0.65 3.83 -13.88
CA ALA A 157 1.76 3.96 -12.95
C ALA A 157 1.30 4.26 -11.52
N ALA A 158 0.33 5.18 -11.34
CA ALA A 158 -0.27 5.46 -10.04
C ALA A 158 -1.03 4.23 -9.48
N ALA A 159 -1.70 3.45 -10.33
CA ALA A 159 -2.40 2.23 -9.92
C ALA A 159 -1.45 1.12 -9.45
N LEU A 160 -0.25 1.01 -10.02
CA LEU A 160 0.82 0.18 -9.45
C LEU A 160 1.24 0.78 -8.10
N GLY A 161 1.47 2.09 -8.06
CA GLY A 161 1.79 2.85 -6.85
C GLY A 161 2.94 2.24 -6.06
N GLY A 162 2.76 2.17 -4.77
CA GLY A 162 3.73 1.60 -3.84
C GLY A 162 3.10 0.71 -2.77
N ILE A 163 1.95 1.11 -2.20
CA ILE A 163 1.35 0.41 -1.06
C ILE A 163 1.02 -1.05 -1.40
N GLY A 164 0.47 -1.32 -2.59
CA GLY A 164 0.06 -2.67 -2.98
C GLY A 164 1.24 -3.65 -3.02
N TRP A 165 2.33 -3.27 -3.68
CA TRP A 165 3.48 -4.15 -3.81
C TRP A 165 4.34 -4.20 -2.54
N THR A 166 4.46 -3.10 -1.79
CA THR A 166 5.16 -3.09 -0.49
C THR A 166 4.46 -4.01 0.50
N THR A 167 3.13 -3.93 0.59
CA THR A 167 2.31 -4.83 1.40
C THR A 167 2.53 -6.29 1.00
N ALA A 168 2.46 -6.60 -0.30
CA ALA A 168 2.67 -7.95 -0.79
C ALA A 168 4.09 -8.46 -0.51
N ALA A 169 5.12 -7.64 -0.72
CA ALA A 169 6.51 -7.99 -0.45
C ALA A 169 6.77 -8.28 1.04
N LEU A 170 6.31 -7.40 1.93
CA LEU A 170 6.42 -7.63 3.38
C LEU A 170 5.63 -8.87 3.81
N ALA A 171 4.42 -9.09 3.26
CA ALA A 171 3.65 -10.29 3.55
C ALA A 171 4.38 -11.57 3.12
N ILE A 172 4.92 -11.59 1.90
CA ILE A 172 5.54 -12.77 1.30
C ILE A 172 6.91 -13.05 1.91
N TRP A 173 7.74 -12.01 2.06
CA TRP A 173 9.18 -12.17 2.31
C TRP A 173 9.61 -11.81 3.74
N GLY A 174 8.81 -11.03 4.49
CA GLY A 174 9.16 -10.64 5.86
C GLY A 174 9.30 -11.85 6.78
N GLU A 175 10.37 -11.90 7.57
CA GLU A 175 10.65 -13.00 8.51
C GLU A 175 9.55 -13.16 9.59
N GLY A 176 8.90 -12.04 9.93
CA GLY A 176 7.75 -12.00 10.86
C GLY A 176 6.45 -12.55 10.25
N THR A 177 6.29 -12.54 8.92
CA THR A 177 5.08 -12.86 8.15
C THR A 177 5.17 -14.26 7.51
N LEU A 178 4.98 -14.41 6.20
CA LEU A 178 5.05 -15.71 5.54
C LEU A 178 6.48 -16.26 5.44
N ALA A 179 7.50 -15.41 5.42
CA ALA A 179 8.92 -15.73 5.34
C ALA A 179 9.28 -16.70 4.20
N LEU A 180 8.69 -16.49 3.03
CA LEU A 180 8.95 -17.30 1.84
C LEU A 180 10.33 -16.95 1.28
N LYS A 181 11.07 -17.95 0.82
CA LYS A 181 12.49 -17.81 0.43
C LYS A 181 12.67 -17.43 -1.05
N GLY A 182 11.71 -17.82 -1.91
CA GLY A 182 11.75 -17.49 -3.34
C GLY A 182 11.65 -15.99 -3.58
N ARG A 183 12.39 -15.52 -4.59
CA ARG A 183 12.38 -14.14 -5.10
C ARG A 183 12.19 -14.20 -6.61
N PRO A 184 11.70 -13.14 -7.27
CA PRO A 184 11.66 -13.09 -8.73
C PRO A 184 13.02 -13.29 -9.41
N SER A 185 14.11 -12.82 -8.79
CA SER A 185 15.50 -13.03 -9.24
C SER A 185 16.02 -14.43 -8.94
N ARG A 186 15.45 -15.12 -7.95
CA ARG A 186 15.82 -16.47 -7.53
C ARG A 186 14.58 -17.28 -7.15
N PRO A 187 13.77 -17.70 -8.14
CA PRO A 187 12.53 -18.41 -7.89
C PRO A 187 12.80 -19.82 -7.34
N VAL A 188 11.93 -20.27 -6.45
CA VAL A 188 11.94 -21.68 -6.00
C VAL A 188 11.40 -22.60 -7.07
N THR A 189 11.83 -23.87 -7.04
CA THR A 189 11.45 -24.90 -8.03
C THR A 189 11.14 -26.23 -7.33
N GLY A 190 10.55 -27.17 -8.06
CA GLY A 190 10.30 -28.53 -7.58
C GLY A 190 9.41 -28.56 -6.34
N ALA A 191 9.84 -29.28 -5.31
CA ALA A 191 9.08 -29.46 -4.09
C ALA A 191 8.90 -28.16 -3.26
N GLU A 192 9.74 -27.15 -3.49
CA GLU A 192 9.64 -25.85 -2.84
C GLU A 192 8.59 -24.94 -3.49
N SER A 193 8.10 -25.31 -4.69
CA SER A 193 7.03 -24.59 -5.40
C SER A 193 5.66 -24.90 -4.77
N GLU A 194 5.50 -24.48 -3.52
CA GLU A 194 4.30 -24.74 -2.70
C GLU A 194 3.12 -23.84 -3.10
N PRO A 195 1.86 -24.30 -2.87
CA PRO A 195 0.70 -23.44 -3.00
C PRO A 195 0.64 -22.41 -1.86
N VAL A 196 0.34 -21.17 -2.21
CA VAL A 196 0.14 -20.06 -1.28
C VAL A 196 -1.27 -19.52 -1.47
N LEU A 197 -2.07 -19.52 -0.41
CA LEU A 197 -3.43 -18.99 -0.46
C LEU A 197 -3.41 -17.47 -0.45
N VAL A 198 -4.23 -16.85 -1.31
CA VAL A 198 -4.44 -15.39 -1.36
C VAL A 198 -5.94 -15.13 -1.27
N TYR A 199 -6.43 -14.81 -0.07
CA TYR A 199 -7.81 -14.40 0.12
C TYR A 199 -7.99 -12.94 -0.31
N GLY A 200 -9.06 -12.64 -1.04
CA GLY A 200 -9.20 -11.36 -1.72
C GLY A 200 -8.31 -11.26 -2.97
N GLY A 201 -8.14 -12.38 -3.68
CA GLY A 201 -7.23 -12.51 -4.82
C GLY A 201 -7.51 -11.59 -6.02
N ALA A 202 -8.66 -10.90 -6.04
CA ALA A 202 -9.02 -9.88 -7.04
C ALA A 202 -8.91 -8.45 -6.51
N THR A 203 -8.42 -8.22 -5.31
CA THR A 203 -8.06 -6.89 -4.80
C THR A 203 -6.71 -6.44 -5.40
N ALA A 204 -6.40 -5.14 -5.33
CA ALA A 204 -5.12 -4.63 -5.80
C ALA A 204 -3.92 -5.32 -5.10
N SER A 205 -3.98 -5.52 -3.77
CA SER A 205 -2.95 -6.25 -3.02
C SER A 205 -2.91 -7.73 -3.41
N GLY A 206 -4.09 -8.37 -3.61
CA GLY A 206 -4.18 -9.79 -3.98
C GLY A 206 -3.66 -10.09 -5.37
N THR A 207 -3.96 -9.24 -6.36
CA THR A 207 -3.40 -9.39 -7.72
C THR A 207 -1.90 -9.15 -7.75
N MET A 208 -1.40 -8.19 -6.99
CA MET A 208 0.04 -7.96 -6.86
C MET A 208 0.74 -9.13 -6.17
N ALA A 209 0.20 -9.62 -5.04
CA ALA A 209 0.74 -10.77 -4.34
C ALA A 209 0.79 -12.02 -5.26
N SER A 210 -0.25 -12.25 -6.05
CA SER A 210 -0.29 -13.37 -7.01
C SER A 210 0.80 -13.25 -8.08
N GLN A 211 1.05 -12.05 -8.61
CA GLN A 211 2.15 -11.83 -9.57
C GLN A 211 3.52 -12.09 -8.93
N LEU A 212 3.76 -11.55 -7.71
CA LEU A 212 5.03 -11.73 -7.02
C LEU A 212 5.27 -13.20 -6.61
N LEU A 213 4.24 -13.88 -6.08
CA LEU A 213 4.31 -15.31 -5.75
C LEU A 213 4.64 -16.16 -6.97
N LYS A 214 3.92 -15.94 -8.09
CA LYS A 214 4.20 -16.63 -9.35
C LYS A 214 5.62 -16.36 -9.84
N ALA A 215 6.06 -15.10 -9.83
CA ALA A 215 7.41 -14.73 -10.24
C ALA A 215 8.48 -15.34 -9.33
N SER A 216 8.17 -15.56 -8.06
CA SER A 216 9.03 -16.20 -7.05
C SER A 216 8.98 -17.74 -7.07
N GLY A 217 8.22 -18.34 -7.99
CA GLY A 217 8.15 -19.80 -8.19
C GLY A 217 7.06 -20.51 -7.38
N TYR A 218 6.20 -19.80 -6.66
CA TYR A 218 5.07 -20.36 -5.91
C TYR A 218 3.82 -20.52 -6.77
N LYS A 219 2.80 -21.21 -6.23
CA LYS A 219 1.50 -21.44 -6.85
C LYS A 219 0.41 -20.66 -6.12
N PRO A 220 0.09 -19.41 -6.53
CA PRO A 220 -0.96 -18.65 -5.87
C PRO A 220 -2.33 -19.30 -6.06
N ILE A 221 -3.07 -19.50 -4.97
CA ILE A 221 -4.46 -20.00 -4.98
C ILE A 221 -5.33 -18.83 -4.50
N ALA A 222 -6.13 -18.26 -5.39
CA ALA A 222 -6.91 -17.07 -5.10
C ALA A 222 -8.33 -17.42 -4.63
N ILE A 223 -8.72 -16.92 -3.44
CA ILE A 223 -10.12 -16.89 -3.03
C ILE A 223 -10.71 -15.55 -3.46
N THR A 224 -11.78 -15.60 -4.29
CA THR A 224 -12.41 -14.44 -4.89
C THR A 224 -13.89 -14.70 -5.19
N SER A 225 -14.63 -13.71 -5.74
CA SER A 225 -15.95 -13.97 -6.29
C SER A 225 -15.86 -14.78 -7.59
N PRO A 226 -16.90 -15.53 -7.97
CA PRO A 226 -16.93 -16.21 -9.29
C PRO A 226 -16.72 -15.24 -10.44
N ALA A 227 -17.29 -14.04 -10.38
CA ALA A 227 -17.15 -13.00 -11.40
C ALA A 227 -15.71 -12.50 -11.57
N SER A 228 -14.90 -12.53 -10.49
CA SER A 228 -13.51 -12.04 -10.51
C SER A 228 -12.46 -13.16 -10.66
N ALA A 229 -12.88 -14.41 -10.83
CA ALA A 229 -11.96 -15.56 -10.95
C ALA A 229 -11.06 -15.45 -12.20
N SER A 230 -11.59 -14.96 -13.32
CA SER A 230 -10.81 -14.71 -14.55
C SER A 230 -9.73 -13.64 -14.32
N LEU A 231 -10.07 -12.56 -13.62
CA LEU A 231 -9.12 -11.52 -13.24
C LEU A 231 -7.98 -12.10 -12.39
N ALA A 232 -8.29 -12.87 -11.35
CA ALA A 232 -7.27 -13.48 -10.51
C ALA A 232 -6.31 -14.38 -11.31
N ARG A 233 -6.84 -15.19 -12.26
CA ARG A 233 -6.01 -16.02 -13.14
C ARG A 233 -5.14 -15.20 -14.10
N GLN A 234 -5.66 -14.12 -14.65
CA GLN A 234 -4.90 -13.18 -15.50
C GLN A 234 -3.70 -12.62 -14.74
N TYR A 235 -3.84 -12.36 -13.44
CA TYR A 235 -2.78 -11.85 -12.57
C TYR A 235 -1.95 -12.96 -11.89
N GLY A 236 -2.04 -14.18 -12.35
CA GLY A 236 -1.08 -15.22 -11.98
C GLY A 236 -1.59 -16.30 -11.04
N ALA A 237 -2.86 -16.26 -10.62
CA ALA A 237 -3.41 -17.34 -9.79
C ALA A 237 -3.37 -18.67 -10.55
N ALA A 238 -2.78 -19.69 -9.93
CA ALA A 238 -2.69 -21.05 -10.47
C ALA A 238 -4.01 -21.83 -10.25
N GLY A 239 -4.80 -21.44 -9.25
CA GLY A 239 -6.11 -21.97 -8.93
C GLY A 239 -6.99 -20.92 -8.30
N THR A 240 -8.31 -21.13 -8.32
CA THR A 240 -9.27 -20.22 -7.70
C THR A 240 -10.34 -20.99 -6.91
N ALA A 241 -10.80 -20.40 -5.79
CA ALA A 241 -11.97 -20.84 -5.04
C ALA A 241 -12.91 -19.65 -4.81
N SER A 242 -14.20 -19.92 -4.62
CA SER A 242 -15.19 -18.88 -4.38
C SER A 242 -15.45 -18.69 -2.89
N TYR A 243 -15.38 -17.45 -2.41
CA TYR A 243 -15.80 -17.14 -1.03
C TYR A 243 -17.32 -17.27 -0.81
N LEU A 244 -18.11 -17.40 -1.89
CA LEU A 244 -19.54 -17.67 -1.83
C LEU A 244 -19.87 -19.16 -1.69
N SER A 245 -18.87 -20.04 -1.74
CA SER A 245 -19.07 -21.49 -1.55
C SER A 245 -19.38 -21.81 -0.09
N GLY A 246 -20.23 -22.81 0.14
CA GLY A 246 -20.43 -23.38 1.47
C GLY A 246 -19.22 -24.17 2.01
N SER A 247 -18.20 -24.42 1.16
CA SER A 247 -17.01 -25.23 1.44
C SER A 247 -15.71 -24.54 1.04
N VAL A 248 -15.60 -23.21 1.25
CA VAL A 248 -14.48 -22.36 0.78
C VAL A 248 -13.10 -22.96 1.06
N ALA A 249 -12.88 -23.46 2.27
CA ALA A 249 -11.61 -24.03 2.68
C ALA A 249 -11.28 -25.34 1.94
N GLU A 250 -12.29 -26.18 1.67
CA GLU A 250 -12.14 -27.43 0.92
C GLU A 250 -11.85 -27.15 -0.56
N ASP A 251 -12.61 -26.24 -1.16
CA ASP A 251 -12.45 -25.83 -2.56
C ASP A 251 -11.05 -25.24 -2.78
N ALA A 252 -10.55 -24.44 -1.82
CA ALA A 252 -9.19 -23.91 -1.86
C ALA A 252 -8.12 -25.02 -1.76
N ARG A 253 -8.33 -26.04 -0.91
CA ARG A 253 -7.43 -27.21 -0.82
C ARG A 253 -7.44 -28.03 -2.11
N GLN A 254 -8.61 -28.21 -2.71
CA GLN A 254 -8.72 -28.93 -4.00
C GLN A 254 -7.98 -28.16 -5.11
N ALA A 255 -8.23 -26.84 -5.23
CA ALA A 255 -7.53 -26.00 -6.18
C ALA A 255 -5.99 -26.02 -5.99
N ALA A 256 -5.53 -26.09 -4.73
CA ALA A 256 -4.10 -26.21 -4.43
C ALA A 256 -3.53 -27.57 -4.84
N THR A 257 -4.28 -28.65 -4.60
CA THR A 257 -3.89 -30.01 -5.01
C THR A 257 -3.75 -30.11 -6.52
N ASP A 258 -4.72 -29.56 -7.27
CA ASP A 258 -4.72 -29.56 -8.72
C ASP A 258 -3.56 -28.72 -9.31
N ALA A 259 -3.24 -27.59 -8.69
CA ALA A 259 -2.18 -26.69 -9.14
C ALA A 259 -0.76 -27.17 -8.80
N SER A 260 -0.58 -28.03 -7.77
CA SER A 260 0.72 -28.33 -7.19
C SER A 260 1.01 -29.82 -7.04
N SER A 261 0.32 -30.69 -7.77
CA SER A 261 0.51 -32.17 -7.70
C SER A 261 0.43 -32.75 -6.30
N GLY A 262 -0.50 -32.24 -5.47
CA GLY A 262 -0.79 -32.78 -4.14
C GLY A 262 -0.14 -32.04 -2.98
N ASN A 263 0.61 -30.96 -3.20
CA ASN A 263 1.12 -30.14 -2.11
C ASN A 263 -0.02 -29.45 -1.34
N ARG A 264 0.16 -29.34 -0.01
CA ARG A 264 -0.84 -28.76 0.88
C ARG A 264 -0.54 -27.29 1.16
N ILE A 265 -1.59 -26.49 1.34
CA ILE A 265 -1.47 -25.08 1.73
C ILE A 265 -0.84 -25.00 3.14
N ARG A 266 0.25 -24.28 3.25
CA ARG A 266 0.93 -23.94 4.52
C ARG A 266 1.01 -22.43 4.76
N TYR A 267 0.76 -21.64 3.72
CA TYR A 267 0.91 -20.20 3.72
C TYR A 267 -0.38 -19.55 3.22
N ALA A 268 -0.87 -18.53 3.93
CA ALA A 268 -2.02 -17.78 3.53
C ALA A 268 -1.80 -16.29 3.73
N LEU A 269 -2.09 -15.49 2.70
CA LEU A 269 -2.22 -14.05 2.76
C LEU A 269 -3.70 -13.68 2.68
N ASP A 270 -4.20 -13.00 3.69
CA ASP A 270 -5.56 -12.50 3.74
C ASP A 270 -5.58 -10.98 3.51
N CYS A 271 -6.00 -10.57 2.31
CA CYS A 271 -6.10 -9.17 1.92
C CYS A 271 -7.45 -8.51 2.34
N ILE A 272 -8.32 -9.24 3.02
CA ILE A 272 -9.64 -8.76 3.48
C ILE A 272 -9.64 -8.57 4.98
N THR A 273 -9.23 -9.60 5.72
CA THR A 273 -9.19 -9.67 7.18
C THR A 273 -10.56 -9.45 7.81
N SER A 274 -11.42 -10.44 7.67
CA SER A 274 -12.71 -10.55 8.36
C SER A 274 -12.79 -11.89 9.10
N ALA A 275 -13.80 -12.07 9.95
CA ALA A 275 -14.03 -13.35 10.62
C ALA A 275 -14.17 -14.51 9.62
N GLU A 276 -14.86 -14.28 8.51
CA GLU A 276 -15.08 -15.29 7.45
C GLU A 276 -13.80 -15.59 6.69
N SER A 277 -13.01 -14.55 6.29
CA SER A 277 -11.76 -14.77 5.57
C SER A 277 -10.72 -15.45 6.45
N HIS A 278 -10.63 -15.05 7.73
CA HIS A 278 -9.80 -15.72 8.72
C HIS A 278 -10.17 -17.20 8.87
N ALA A 279 -11.46 -17.51 9.08
CA ALA A 279 -11.93 -18.88 9.23
C ALA A 279 -11.64 -19.74 7.99
N ALA A 280 -11.85 -19.18 6.78
CA ALA A 280 -11.54 -19.85 5.52
C ALA A 280 -10.04 -20.15 5.38
N CYS A 281 -9.18 -19.16 5.67
CA CYS A 281 -7.72 -19.34 5.63
C CYS A 281 -7.25 -20.38 6.65
N MET A 282 -7.72 -20.29 7.89
CA MET A 282 -7.38 -21.25 8.95
C MET A 282 -7.85 -22.66 8.61
N GLY A 283 -9.05 -22.80 8.01
CA GLY A 283 -9.57 -24.08 7.53
C GLY A 283 -8.77 -24.68 6.38
N ALA A 284 -8.25 -23.83 5.47
CA ALA A 284 -7.48 -24.26 4.30
C ALA A 284 -6.03 -24.68 4.64
N ILE A 285 -5.39 -24.05 5.64
CA ILE A 285 -4.02 -24.37 6.06
C ILE A 285 -3.95 -25.80 6.63
N ALA A 286 -2.94 -26.57 6.22
CA ALA A 286 -2.72 -27.95 6.63
C ALA A 286 -2.69 -28.13 8.16
N ARG A 287 -3.10 -29.31 8.65
CA ARG A 287 -3.17 -29.62 10.10
C ARG A 287 -1.83 -29.45 10.83
N ARG A 288 -0.71 -29.70 10.16
CA ARG A 288 0.63 -29.52 10.73
C ARG A 288 0.98 -28.06 11.02
N GLY A 289 0.13 -27.11 10.59
CA GLY A 289 0.33 -25.69 10.78
C GLY A 289 1.00 -25.00 9.59
N GLY A 290 1.32 -23.74 9.79
CA GLY A 290 1.88 -22.89 8.76
C GLY A 290 1.98 -21.44 9.21
N ARG A 291 1.86 -20.51 8.24
CA ARG A 291 1.89 -19.06 8.48
C ARG A 291 0.71 -18.37 7.81
N TYR A 292 0.19 -17.40 8.49
CA TYR A 292 -0.92 -16.57 8.03
C TYR A 292 -0.51 -15.10 8.18
N ALA A 293 -0.62 -14.34 7.12
CA ALA A 293 -0.42 -12.89 7.11
C ALA A 293 -1.73 -12.21 6.75
N CYS A 294 -2.06 -11.11 7.43
CA CYS A 294 -3.27 -10.33 7.18
C CYS A 294 -2.99 -8.84 7.20
N LEU A 295 -3.93 -8.04 6.70
CA LEU A 295 -3.73 -6.60 6.48
C LEU A 295 -4.39 -5.72 7.55
N GLU A 296 -5.20 -6.30 8.43
CA GLU A 296 -5.85 -5.61 9.55
C GLU A 296 -5.57 -6.37 10.86
N ALA A 297 -5.76 -5.69 11.99
CA ALA A 297 -5.66 -6.30 13.29
C ALA A 297 -6.65 -7.46 13.45
N LEU A 298 -6.18 -8.55 14.07
CA LEU A 298 -7.01 -9.71 14.32
C LEU A 298 -7.82 -9.51 15.58
N ASP A 299 -9.12 -9.75 15.49
CA ASP A 299 -9.96 -9.86 16.66
C ASP A 299 -9.72 -11.23 17.34
N THR A 300 -9.28 -11.21 18.58
CA THR A 300 -9.00 -12.42 19.38
C THR A 300 -10.24 -13.27 19.66
N SER A 301 -11.44 -12.72 19.48
CA SER A 301 -12.70 -13.44 19.63
C SER A 301 -13.07 -14.29 18.41
N TRP A 302 -12.39 -14.10 17.26
CA TRP A 302 -12.72 -14.85 16.07
C TRP A 302 -12.46 -16.34 16.22
N PRO A 303 -13.40 -17.18 15.78
CA PRO A 303 -13.24 -18.62 15.85
C PRO A 303 -12.15 -19.12 14.89
N GLY A 304 -11.57 -20.27 15.21
CA GLY A 304 -10.65 -20.96 14.30
C GLY A 304 -9.17 -20.62 14.48
N ALA A 305 -8.80 -19.75 15.42
CA ALA A 305 -7.40 -19.53 15.75
C ALA A 305 -6.70 -20.84 16.13
N ARG A 306 -5.51 -21.08 15.53
CA ARG A 306 -4.75 -22.34 15.70
C ARG A 306 -3.36 -22.06 16.21
N LYS A 307 -2.97 -22.65 17.35
CA LYS A 307 -1.61 -22.52 17.94
C LYS A 307 -0.50 -22.97 16.98
N THR A 308 -0.81 -23.85 16.03
CA THR A 308 0.14 -24.34 15.03
C THR A 308 0.32 -23.39 13.83
N VAL A 309 -0.45 -22.32 13.74
CA VAL A 309 -0.36 -21.31 12.68
C VAL A 309 0.19 -20.01 13.27
N LYS A 310 1.35 -19.58 12.79
CA LYS A 310 1.92 -18.28 13.16
C LYS A 310 1.16 -17.20 12.38
N ALA A 311 0.40 -16.37 13.07
CA ALA A 311 -0.32 -15.24 12.50
C ALA A 311 0.47 -13.94 12.66
N ALA A 312 0.39 -13.05 11.65
CA ALA A 312 1.03 -11.73 11.69
C ALA A 312 0.21 -10.69 10.91
N VAL A 313 0.18 -9.47 11.42
CA VAL A 313 -0.37 -8.31 10.72
C VAL A 313 0.75 -7.63 9.93
N VAL A 314 0.49 -7.35 8.67
CA VAL A 314 1.42 -6.65 7.77
C VAL A 314 1.18 -5.14 7.90
N MET A 315 2.23 -4.39 8.17
CA MET A 315 2.20 -2.93 8.19
C MET A 315 3.14 -2.40 7.10
N ALA A 316 2.59 -1.97 5.98
CA ALA A 316 3.37 -1.53 4.81
C ALA A 316 4.34 -0.37 5.12
N TYR A 317 3.98 0.49 6.06
CA TYR A 317 4.82 1.63 6.44
C TYR A 317 6.13 1.25 7.13
N GLU A 318 6.25 0.03 7.66
CA GLU A 318 7.54 -0.48 8.19
C GLU A 318 8.65 -0.44 7.14
N ALA A 319 8.30 -0.62 5.85
CA ALA A 319 9.26 -0.56 4.75
C ALA A 319 9.71 0.87 4.39
N MET A 320 9.19 1.89 5.06
CA MET A 320 9.54 3.30 4.78
C MET A 320 10.55 3.87 5.78
N GLY A 321 11.04 3.07 6.74
CA GLY A 321 12.16 3.41 7.61
C GLY A 321 11.84 4.41 8.73
N HIS A 322 10.57 4.61 9.04
CA HIS A 322 10.09 5.50 10.09
C HIS A 322 9.34 4.72 11.17
N ASP A 323 9.29 5.28 12.39
CA ASP A 323 8.38 4.79 13.40
C ASP A 323 6.93 4.89 12.88
N VAL A 324 6.17 3.84 13.10
CA VAL A 324 4.72 3.82 12.92
C VAL A 324 4.12 3.94 14.31
N ASP A 325 3.83 5.15 14.74
CA ASP A 325 3.33 5.42 16.09
C ASP A 325 1.84 5.79 16.06
N TYR A 326 1.02 4.85 16.49
CA TYR A 326 -0.43 4.97 16.60
C TYR A 326 -0.90 4.79 18.05
N GLY A 327 0.00 5.08 19.00
CA GLY A 327 -0.22 4.90 20.44
C GLY A 327 0.16 3.51 20.93
N ALA A 328 0.46 3.40 22.22
CA ALA A 328 1.04 2.19 22.81
C ALA A 328 0.14 0.95 22.72
N GLU A 329 -1.17 1.15 22.76
CA GLU A 329 -2.16 0.06 22.72
C GLU A 329 -2.56 -0.35 21.28
N SER A 330 -2.05 0.34 20.26
CA SER A 330 -2.40 0.03 18.87
C SER A 330 -1.66 -1.20 18.36
N ALA A 331 -2.40 -2.13 17.78
CA ALA A 331 -1.83 -3.30 17.10
C ALA A 331 -0.96 -2.93 15.89
N TYR A 332 -1.00 -1.68 15.46
CA TYR A 332 -0.26 -1.17 14.30
C TYR A 332 1.00 -0.41 14.67
N THR A 333 1.22 -0.07 15.94
CA THR A 333 2.44 0.63 16.37
C THR A 333 3.66 -0.27 16.19
N ARG A 334 4.65 0.23 15.48
CA ARG A 334 5.92 -0.43 15.19
C ARG A 334 7.07 0.57 15.29
N PRO A 335 8.17 0.22 15.96
CA PRO A 335 9.39 0.99 15.85
C PRO A 335 9.96 0.91 14.43
N ALA A 336 10.74 1.91 14.03
CA ALA A 336 11.48 1.87 12.78
C ALA A 336 12.35 0.61 12.71
N SER A 337 12.29 -0.10 11.59
CA SER A 337 13.02 -1.35 11.34
C SER A 337 13.93 -1.20 10.14
N ALA A 338 15.24 -1.26 10.39
CA ALA A 338 16.23 -1.27 9.32
C ALA A 338 16.07 -2.50 8.40
N GLU A 339 15.63 -3.64 8.95
CA GLU A 339 15.37 -4.87 8.21
C GLU A 339 14.17 -4.72 7.27
N SER A 340 13.04 -4.21 7.79
CA SER A 340 11.84 -3.96 6.99
C SER A 340 12.09 -2.92 5.90
N TYR A 341 12.85 -1.88 6.21
CA TYR A 341 13.26 -0.87 5.24
C TYR A 341 14.16 -1.47 4.13
N ALA A 342 15.18 -2.24 4.50
CA ALA A 342 16.06 -2.92 3.53
C ALA A 342 15.26 -3.86 2.62
N LEU A 343 14.29 -4.60 3.20
CA LEU A 343 13.38 -5.45 2.44
C LEU A 343 12.51 -4.63 1.46
N GLY A 344 12.04 -3.46 1.86
CA GLY A 344 11.30 -2.55 0.97
C GLY A 344 12.13 -2.08 -0.22
N VAL A 345 13.40 -1.71 0.01
CA VAL A 345 14.35 -1.32 -1.04
C VAL A 345 14.71 -2.50 -1.96
N GLU A 346 14.91 -3.70 -1.39
CA GLU A 346 15.11 -4.93 -2.18
C GLU A 346 13.90 -5.23 -3.05
N ALA A 347 12.69 -5.15 -2.46
CA ALA A 347 11.43 -5.39 -3.18
C ALA A 347 11.26 -4.41 -4.35
N ALA A 348 11.59 -3.14 -4.17
CA ALA A 348 11.54 -2.16 -5.27
C ALA A 348 12.44 -2.57 -6.44
N ARG A 349 13.64 -3.09 -6.18
CA ARG A 349 14.55 -3.59 -7.23
C ARG A 349 13.99 -4.82 -7.94
N GLU A 350 13.44 -5.77 -7.20
CA GLU A 350 12.81 -6.98 -7.76
C GLU A 350 11.61 -6.61 -8.66
N ILE A 351 10.78 -5.67 -8.22
CA ILE A 351 9.61 -5.22 -8.96
C ILE A 351 10.02 -4.41 -10.18
N GLN A 352 11.04 -3.55 -10.07
CA GLN A 352 11.56 -2.84 -11.23
C GLN A 352 12.03 -3.80 -12.32
N ALA A 353 12.75 -4.85 -11.96
CA ALA A 353 13.19 -5.87 -12.92
C ALA A 353 11.99 -6.61 -13.58
N LEU A 354 10.91 -6.83 -12.82
CA LEU A 354 9.67 -7.39 -13.37
C LEU A 354 8.96 -6.42 -14.31
N ILE A 355 8.95 -5.12 -14.00
CA ILE A 355 8.40 -4.06 -14.89
C ILE A 355 9.20 -4.03 -16.18
N ASP A 356 10.52 -3.94 -16.10
CA ASP A 356 11.44 -3.81 -17.25
C ASP A 356 11.34 -5.02 -18.18
N SER A 357 11.02 -6.20 -17.63
CA SER A 357 10.80 -7.43 -18.38
C SER A 357 9.34 -7.69 -18.79
N GLY A 358 8.41 -6.76 -18.48
CA GLY A 358 6.97 -6.91 -18.79
C GLY A 358 6.26 -8.04 -18.04
N ARG A 359 6.83 -8.52 -16.93
CA ARG A 359 6.32 -9.64 -16.14
C ARG A 359 5.37 -9.23 -15.00
N VAL A 360 5.25 -7.95 -14.72
CA VAL A 360 4.27 -7.38 -13.79
C VAL A 360 3.48 -6.28 -14.48
N VAL A 361 2.20 -6.20 -14.18
CA VAL A 361 1.28 -5.20 -14.71
C VAL A 361 0.47 -4.58 -13.57
N PRO A 362 0.07 -3.29 -13.71
CA PRO A 362 -0.81 -2.64 -12.75
C PRO A 362 -2.17 -3.33 -12.65
N HIS A 363 -2.83 -3.18 -11.50
CA HIS A 363 -4.23 -3.58 -11.35
C HIS A 363 -5.12 -2.78 -12.34
N PRO A 364 -6.28 -3.32 -12.80
CA PRO A 364 -7.17 -2.59 -13.69
C PRO A 364 -7.53 -1.21 -13.15
N VAL A 365 -7.47 -0.21 -14.02
CA VAL A 365 -7.63 1.20 -13.66
C VAL A 365 -9.02 1.70 -13.99
N ARG A 366 -9.62 2.43 -13.04
CA ARG A 366 -10.75 3.29 -13.27
C ARG A 366 -10.38 4.73 -12.95
N GLU A 367 -10.18 5.55 -13.99
CA GLU A 367 -9.93 6.98 -13.81
C GLU A 367 -11.22 7.71 -13.41
N LEU A 368 -11.12 8.58 -12.40
CA LEU A 368 -12.17 9.48 -11.98
C LEU A 368 -11.78 10.91 -12.37
N GLY A 369 -12.73 11.64 -12.97
CA GLY A 369 -12.61 13.07 -13.22
C GLY A 369 -12.83 13.90 -11.95
N GLY A 370 -12.65 15.23 -12.07
CA GLY A 370 -12.96 16.19 -11.00
C GLY A 370 -11.78 16.59 -10.12
N GLY A 371 -10.56 16.15 -10.43
CA GLY A 371 -9.35 16.57 -9.69
C GLY A 371 -9.49 16.33 -8.18
N TRP A 372 -9.31 17.36 -7.37
CA TRP A 372 -9.36 17.25 -5.90
C TRP A 372 -10.71 16.69 -5.39
N ASP A 373 -11.83 17.16 -5.94
CA ASP A 373 -13.16 16.63 -5.57
C ASP A 373 -13.33 15.17 -6.03
N GLY A 374 -12.69 14.80 -7.15
CA GLY A 374 -12.64 13.41 -7.62
C GLY A 374 -11.99 12.46 -6.64
N ILE A 375 -10.95 12.90 -5.91
CA ILE A 375 -10.31 12.11 -4.85
C ILE A 375 -11.31 11.87 -3.71
N LEU A 376 -11.94 12.92 -3.19
CA LEU A 376 -12.91 12.80 -2.09
C LEU A 376 -14.07 11.87 -2.47
N LYS A 377 -14.63 12.06 -3.67
CA LYS A 377 -15.70 11.20 -4.22
C LYS A 377 -15.25 9.74 -4.35
N GLY A 378 -14.03 9.50 -4.84
CA GLY A 378 -13.48 8.16 -4.98
C GLY A 378 -13.27 7.46 -3.65
N LEU A 379 -12.82 8.17 -2.62
CA LEU A 379 -12.70 7.64 -1.26
C LEU A 379 -14.06 7.27 -0.66
N GLU A 380 -15.11 8.08 -0.91
CA GLU A 380 -16.48 7.73 -0.53
C GLU A 380 -17.00 6.48 -1.26
N MET A 381 -16.63 6.29 -2.54
CA MET A 381 -16.98 5.09 -3.29
C MET A 381 -16.29 3.84 -2.69
N LEU A 382 -15.00 3.94 -2.32
CA LEU A 382 -14.27 2.86 -1.66
C LEU A 382 -14.87 2.53 -0.30
N ARG A 383 -15.15 3.54 0.53
CA ARG A 383 -15.78 3.39 1.84
C ARG A 383 -17.14 2.71 1.75
N GLY A 384 -17.91 3.07 0.73
CA GLY A 384 -19.24 2.49 0.46
C GLY A 384 -19.21 1.12 -0.22
N GLY A 385 -18.05 0.47 -0.40
CA GLY A 385 -17.92 -0.84 -1.04
C GLY A 385 -18.33 -0.88 -2.51
N LYS A 386 -18.33 0.28 -3.22
CA LYS A 386 -18.82 0.42 -4.61
C LYS A 386 -17.74 0.16 -5.67
N VAL A 387 -16.59 -0.39 -5.26
CA VAL A 387 -15.44 -0.63 -6.14
C VAL A 387 -15.01 -2.09 -6.01
N SER A 388 -14.91 -2.77 -7.13
CA SER A 388 -14.51 -4.18 -7.17
C SER A 388 -13.67 -4.46 -8.41
N GLY A 389 -12.50 -5.07 -8.22
CA GLY A 389 -11.62 -5.49 -9.32
C GLY A 389 -10.97 -4.34 -10.09
N GLU A 390 -11.01 -3.13 -9.57
CA GLU A 390 -10.44 -1.92 -10.17
C GLU A 390 -9.73 -1.06 -9.13
N LYS A 391 -8.71 -0.32 -9.54
CA LYS A 391 -8.03 0.70 -8.73
C LYS A 391 -8.54 2.08 -9.18
N LEU A 392 -9.08 2.86 -8.26
CA LEU A 392 -9.48 4.23 -8.55
C LEU A 392 -8.25 5.13 -8.65
N VAL A 393 -8.17 5.91 -9.70
CA VAL A 393 -7.08 6.85 -9.98
C VAL A 393 -7.65 8.21 -10.31
N VAL A 394 -7.00 9.27 -9.83
CA VAL A 394 -7.37 10.66 -10.12
C VAL A 394 -6.13 11.42 -10.58
N ARG A 395 -6.28 12.23 -11.65
CA ARG A 395 -5.23 13.15 -12.10
C ARG A 395 -5.19 14.38 -11.21
N ILE A 396 -4.01 14.77 -10.78
CA ILE A 396 -3.81 16.01 -10.01
C ILE A 396 -3.84 17.21 -10.96
N PRO A 397 -4.67 18.23 -10.68
CA PRO A 397 -4.67 19.47 -11.47
C PRO A 397 -3.30 20.14 -11.43
N GLN A 398 -2.75 20.41 -12.61
CA GLN A 398 -1.49 21.14 -12.74
C GLN A 398 -1.78 22.64 -12.75
N THR A 399 -1.04 23.42 -11.98
CA THR A 399 -1.04 24.87 -12.11
C THR A 399 -0.35 25.24 -13.44
N SER A 400 -1.07 25.98 -14.27
CA SER A 400 -0.54 26.59 -15.51
C SER A 400 0.55 27.61 -15.21
#